data_96c9350903a5ae3163a6b72c4fa9e795
#
_entry.id   96c9350903a5ae3163a6b72c4fa9e795
#
_cell.length_a   1.000
_cell.length_b   1.000
_cell.length_c   1.000
_cell.angle_alpha   90.00
_cell.angle_beta   90.00
_cell.angle_gamma   90.00
#
_symmetry.space_group_name_H-M   'P 1'
#
loop_
_entity.id
_entity.type
_entity.pdbx_description
1 polymer ?
#
loop_
_entity_poly.entity_id
_entity_poly.type
_entity_poly.pdbx_seq_one_letter_code
_entity_poly.pdbx_strand_id
1 'polypeptide(L)'
;MAPNSTADTQVVLARLIRVNRAQPKEEHEVKVAVVDVGYNSLKMVKYIVEPDGTQRAYGQFGMMARLGEGLDQTGYLGKEQMSGTVDALKLCKEVASLDEIKHILLIGTSPVREAINREEFLRTVQEETGMKMRVLTGNEEALYGFLGAARSVNAPTMLLFDLGGGSLELTYAVKQRIVRILSLPLGVLKLTGQYASKDGTFSKKSRARMTKRINQLLPSKKELGLDKDVVLVGTGGTARAMARFHQDSVDYPLNKIHNYIVEIDSVQRMSRQFFKMNMEELGKAEAIGVDRSQTIAAGALVIRLLMERMNLGTLTVSTDGLRDGILSEFLAKGGNAFPEIVHNDEIERILQRPRIFARTGSNYELAESLVRNGIFDERQETLLLMALERGRDPDCVQAKPDALFGIVMSEDLAMSHEDQILMSISLVRARRSRTANWFLRKYGGLLSHGDVKAVRKMGACLRLMEILDRSGASFKVSFSGGLRINVIGSEGPFPLELVRNAALAFSAAIKRNVFVAASVKEGRRTEEARARV
;
A
#
# COMPACT_ATOMS: atom_id res chain seq x y z
N MET A 1 33.73 18.49 -23.91
CA MET A 1 33.19 19.40 -22.88
C MET A 1 31.70 19.12 -22.76
N ALA A 2 31.30 18.37 -21.78
CA ALA A 2 29.90 18.08 -21.48
C ALA A 2 29.41 19.05 -20.38
N PRO A 3 28.19 19.62 -20.47
CA PRO A 3 27.70 20.54 -19.46
C PRO A 3 27.09 19.76 -18.28
N ASN A 4 27.36 20.28 -17.07
CA ASN A 4 26.91 19.81 -15.78
C ASN A 4 25.38 19.73 -15.66
N SER A 5 24.82 18.50 -15.58
CA SER A 5 23.38 18.24 -15.47
C SER A 5 22.83 18.20 -14.03
N THR A 6 23.66 18.44 -13.00
CA THR A 6 23.25 18.36 -11.59
C THR A 6 22.73 19.66 -11.00
N ALA A 7 23.07 20.80 -11.57
CA ALA A 7 22.63 22.12 -11.10
C ALA A 7 21.18 22.43 -11.54
N ASP A 8 20.79 22.02 -12.73
CA ASP A 8 19.44 22.30 -13.27
C ASP A 8 18.34 21.49 -12.57
N THR A 9 18.63 20.27 -12.14
CA THR A 9 17.65 19.42 -11.42
C THR A 9 17.35 19.96 -10.01
N GLN A 10 18.35 20.53 -9.34
CA GLN A 10 18.16 21.19 -8.04
C GLN A 10 17.39 22.51 -8.14
N VAL A 11 17.56 23.25 -9.23
CA VAL A 11 16.84 24.51 -9.48
C VAL A 11 15.37 24.24 -9.82
N VAL A 12 15.06 23.15 -10.54
CA VAL A 12 13.68 22.74 -10.85
C VAL A 12 12.97 22.22 -9.59
N LEU A 13 13.64 21.43 -8.75
CA LEU A 13 13.09 21.00 -7.44
C LEU A 13 12.88 22.20 -6.51
N ALA A 14 13.83 23.16 -6.47
CA ALA A 14 13.69 24.38 -5.66
C ALA A 14 12.59 25.31 -6.19
N ARG A 15 12.30 25.30 -7.52
CA ARG A 15 11.17 26.03 -8.10
C ARG A 15 9.82 25.38 -7.79
N LEU A 16 9.72 24.06 -7.80
CA LEU A 16 8.49 23.33 -7.40
C LEU A 16 8.20 23.51 -5.91
N ILE A 17 9.23 23.58 -5.06
CA ILE A 17 9.09 23.87 -3.63
C ILE A 17 8.81 25.38 -3.39
N ARG A 18 9.33 26.30 -4.22
CA ARG A 18 9.09 27.75 -4.10
C ARG A 18 7.74 28.21 -4.65
N VAL A 19 7.12 27.50 -5.59
CA VAL A 19 5.78 27.83 -6.08
C VAL A 19 4.71 27.62 -4.99
N ASN A 20 4.98 26.78 -3.97
CA ASN A 20 4.08 26.55 -2.84
C ASN A 20 4.32 27.43 -1.62
N ARG A 21 5.17 28.48 -1.67
CA ARG A 21 5.41 29.38 -0.53
C ARG A 21 4.95 30.84 -0.72
N ALA A 22 4.14 31.11 -1.73
CA ALA A 22 3.59 32.45 -1.96
C ALA A 22 2.08 32.45 -1.76
N GLN A 23 1.65 32.89 -0.58
CA GLN A 23 0.31 33.16 -0.04
C GLN A 23 -0.43 31.97 0.59
N PRO A 24 -1.07 32.12 1.77
CA PRO A 24 -1.99 31.15 2.31
C PRO A 24 -3.29 31.19 1.49
N LYS A 25 -3.33 30.46 0.39
CA LYS A 25 -4.60 29.93 -0.10
C LYS A 25 -4.96 28.83 0.88
N GLU A 26 -6.19 28.84 1.37
CA GLU A 26 -6.80 27.71 2.03
C GLU A 26 -6.51 26.48 1.19
N GLU A 27 -5.54 25.67 1.63
CA GLU A 27 -5.14 24.43 0.96
C GLU A 27 -6.24 23.42 1.26
N HIS A 28 -7.27 23.40 0.42
CA HIS A 28 -8.38 22.45 0.54
C HIS A 28 -7.89 21.06 0.08
N GLU A 29 -8.19 20.05 0.89
CA GLU A 29 -8.10 18.66 0.48
C GLU A 29 -8.85 18.43 -0.83
N VAL A 30 -8.28 17.66 -1.75
CA VAL A 30 -8.92 17.32 -3.02
C VAL A 30 -9.56 15.95 -2.90
N LYS A 31 -10.87 15.87 -3.13
CA LYS A 31 -11.62 14.61 -3.17
C LYS A 31 -11.74 14.10 -4.60
N VAL A 32 -11.37 12.83 -4.79
CA VAL A 32 -11.40 12.15 -6.09
C VAL A 32 -12.10 10.80 -5.94
N ALA A 33 -12.94 10.44 -6.90
CA ALA A 33 -13.48 9.08 -7.02
C ALA A 33 -12.91 8.38 -8.25
N VAL A 34 -12.51 7.14 -8.09
CA VAL A 34 -12.18 6.25 -9.21
C VAL A 34 -13.25 5.18 -9.30
N VAL A 35 -13.92 5.11 -10.44
CA VAL A 35 -15.00 4.14 -10.73
C VAL A 35 -14.50 3.17 -11.79
N ASP A 36 -14.44 1.90 -11.43
CA ASP A 36 -13.96 0.79 -12.24
C ASP A 36 -15.14 -0.12 -12.63
N VAL A 37 -15.44 -0.19 -13.93
CA VAL A 37 -16.46 -1.06 -14.51
C VAL A 37 -15.81 -2.34 -15.00
N GLY A 38 -15.84 -3.35 -14.13
CA GLY A 38 -15.26 -4.65 -14.36
C GLY A 38 -16.25 -5.69 -14.91
N TYR A 39 -15.76 -6.90 -15.14
CA TYR A 39 -16.53 -8.01 -15.71
C TYR A 39 -17.75 -8.39 -14.86
N ASN A 40 -17.56 -8.46 -13.53
CA ASN A 40 -18.60 -8.88 -12.59
C ASN A 40 -19.19 -7.73 -11.77
N SER A 41 -18.38 -6.75 -11.41
CA SER A 41 -18.75 -5.69 -10.49
C SER A 41 -18.26 -4.33 -10.94
N LEU A 42 -19.08 -3.33 -10.65
CA LEU A 42 -18.69 -1.94 -10.65
C LEU A 42 -18.20 -1.59 -9.25
N LYS A 43 -17.07 -0.89 -9.16
CA LYS A 43 -16.50 -0.46 -7.88
C LYS A 43 -16.06 0.99 -7.95
N MET A 44 -16.49 1.77 -6.97
CA MET A 44 -16.03 3.14 -6.74
C MET A 44 -15.21 3.18 -5.45
N VAL A 45 -14.03 3.80 -5.50
CA VAL A 45 -13.24 4.14 -4.33
C VAL A 45 -13.10 5.65 -4.26
N LYS A 46 -13.34 6.21 -3.08
CA LYS A 46 -13.27 7.64 -2.79
C LYS A 46 -11.98 7.93 -2.05
N TYR A 47 -11.24 8.93 -2.55
CA TYR A 47 -9.94 9.30 -2.01
C TYR A 47 -9.95 10.76 -1.56
N ILE A 48 -9.25 11.02 -0.48
CA ILE A 48 -8.77 12.33 -0.07
C ILE A 48 -7.31 12.43 -0.47
N VAL A 49 -6.95 13.54 -1.07
CA VAL A 49 -5.58 13.89 -1.41
C VAL A 49 -5.20 15.11 -0.59
N GLU A 50 -4.26 14.92 0.30
CA GLU A 50 -3.72 15.97 1.16
C GLU A 50 -2.81 16.92 0.36
N PRO A 51 -2.58 18.15 0.83
CA PRO A 51 -1.71 19.11 0.16
C PRO A 51 -0.27 18.63 -0.07
N ASP A 52 0.23 17.71 0.77
CA ASP A 52 1.55 17.09 0.62
C ASP A 52 1.58 15.97 -0.43
N GLY A 53 0.43 15.65 -1.06
CA GLY A 53 0.29 14.59 -2.05
C GLY A 53 0.00 13.21 -1.44
N THR A 54 -0.19 13.11 -0.13
CA THR A 54 -0.63 11.87 0.53
C THR A 54 -2.03 11.50 0.05
N GLN A 55 -2.22 10.24 -0.32
CA GLN A 55 -3.50 9.71 -0.83
C GLN A 55 -4.08 8.76 0.21
N ARG A 56 -5.34 8.94 0.57
CA ARG A 56 -6.05 8.09 1.51
C ARG A 56 -7.44 7.73 1.00
N ALA A 57 -7.70 6.43 0.84
CA ALA A 57 -9.06 5.97 0.60
C ALA A 57 -9.89 6.16 1.87
N TYR A 58 -11.05 6.84 1.78
CA TYR A 58 -11.95 7.08 2.91
C TYR A 58 -13.31 6.41 2.76
N GLY A 59 -13.59 5.84 1.61
CA GLY A 59 -14.81 5.10 1.38
C GLY A 59 -14.80 4.33 0.07
N GLN A 60 -15.56 3.26 0.06
CA GLN A 60 -15.77 2.46 -1.15
C GLN A 60 -17.25 2.12 -1.32
N PHE A 61 -17.65 1.99 -2.57
CA PHE A 61 -18.98 1.56 -2.97
C PHE A 61 -18.84 0.53 -4.09
N GLY A 62 -19.66 -0.52 -4.09
CA GLY A 62 -19.59 -1.54 -5.12
C GLY A 62 -20.93 -2.19 -5.38
N MET A 63 -21.22 -2.51 -6.64
CA MET A 63 -22.40 -3.22 -7.09
C MET A 63 -22.03 -4.35 -8.04
N MET A 64 -22.80 -5.45 -7.99
CA MET A 64 -22.67 -6.60 -8.90
C MET A 64 -23.45 -6.29 -10.19
N ALA A 65 -22.79 -5.58 -11.11
CA ALA A 65 -23.42 -5.20 -12.40
C ALA A 65 -23.42 -6.34 -13.41
N ARG A 66 -22.52 -7.34 -13.27
CA ARG A 66 -22.38 -8.52 -14.14
C ARG A 66 -22.32 -8.17 -15.63
N LEU A 67 -21.69 -7.05 -15.97
CA LEU A 67 -21.67 -6.51 -17.34
C LEU A 67 -21.12 -7.51 -18.36
N GLY A 68 -20.18 -8.37 -17.97
CA GLY A 68 -19.59 -9.39 -18.83
C GLY A 68 -20.41 -10.69 -18.94
N GLU A 69 -21.57 -10.80 -18.29
CA GLU A 69 -22.39 -12.00 -18.37
C GLU A 69 -22.91 -12.23 -19.80
N GLY A 70 -22.67 -13.44 -20.33
CA GLY A 70 -23.03 -13.79 -21.71
C GLY A 70 -22.06 -13.26 -22.80
N LEU A 71 -21.15 -12.37 -22.48
CA LEU A 71 -20.23 -11.76 -23.45
C LEU A 71 -19.36 -12.80 -24.18
N ASP A 72 -18.79 -13.76 -23.47
CA ASP A 72 -17.93 -14.80 -24.06
C ASP A 72 -18.66 -15.71 -25.07
N GLN A 73 -19.98 -15.78 -25.00
CA GLN A 73 -20.81 -16.60 -25.86
C GLN A 73 -21.34 -15.83 -27.06
N THR A 74 -21.70 -14.57 -26.87
CA THR A 74 -22.38 -13.75 -27.86
C THR A 74 -21.48 -12.71 -28.53
N GLY A 75 -20.41 -12.28 -27.86
CA GLY A 75 -19.60 -11.12 -28.23
C GLY A 75 -20.24 -9.76 -27.92
N TYR A 76 -21.42 -9.74 -27.31
CA TYR A 76 -22.20 -8.53 -27.04
C TYR A 76 -22.51 -8.39 -25.56
N LEU A 77 -22.49 -7.15 -25.07
CA LEU A 77 -23.06 -6.79 -23.77
C LEU A 77 -24.58 -6.91 -23.86
N GLY A 78 -25.20 -7.60 -22.90
CA GLY A 78 -26.63 -7.74 -22.83
C GLY A 78 -27.30 -6.40 -22.46
N LYS A 79 -28.52 -6.17 -22.97
CA LYS A 79 -29.26 -4.93 -22.71
C LYS A 79 -29.57 -4.72 -21.23
N GLU A 80 -29.93 -5.78 -20.52
CA GLU A 80 -30.20 -5.73 -19.08
C GLU A 80 -28.94 -5.39 -18.28
N GLN A 81 -27.81 -6.02 -18.64
CA GLN A 81 -26.52 -5.76 -18.01
C GLN A 81 -26.02 -4.33 -18.27
N MET A 82 -26.22 -3.82 -19.48
CA MET A 82 -25.92 -2.42 -19.81
C MET A 82 -26.78 -1.46 -18.98
N SER A 83 -28.10 -1.66 -18.96
CA SER A 83 -29.04 -0.81 -18.19
C SER A 83 -28.70 -0.84 -16.71
N GLY A 84 -28.53 -2.03 -16.12
CA GLY A 84 -28.15 -2.15 -14.70
C GLY A 84 -26.81 -1.49 -14.35
N THR A 85 -25.85 -1.52 -15.29
CA THR A 85 -24.56 -0.83 -15.11
C THR A 85 -24.73 0.70 -15.17
N VAL A 86 -25.57 1.21 -16.08
CA VAL A 86 -25.88 2.65 -16.17
C VAL A 86 -26.57 3.14 -14.88
N ASP A 87 -27.52 2.38 -14.36
CA ASP A 87 -28.20 2.73 -13.10
C ASP A 87 -27.22 2.73 -11.91
N ALA A 88 -26.29 1.78 -11.88
CA ALA A 88 -25.22 1.77 -10.88
C ALA A 88 -24.29 2.99 -11.02
N LEU A 89 -24.01 3.44 -12.24
CA LEU A 89 -23.20 4.64 -12.49
C LEU A 89 -23.93 5.92 -12.07
N LYS A 90 -25.24 6.02 -12.26
CA LYS A 90 -26.06 7.12 -11.75
C LYS A 90 -25.94 7.21 -10.23
N LEU A 91 -26.06 6.09 -9.54
CA LEU A 91 -25.90 6.02 -8.09
C LEU A 91 -24.48 6.42 -7.64
N CYS A 92 -23.44 5.99 -8.37
CA CYS A 92 -22.07 6.46 -8.09
C CYS A 92 -21.95 7.98 -8.20
N LYS A 93 -22.60 8.59 -9.19
CA LYS A 93 -22.60 10.04 -9.36
C LYS A 93 -23.33 10.76 -8.22
N GLU A 94 -24.46 10.22 -7.76
CA GLU A 94 -25.18 10.73 -6.60
C GLU A 94 -24.32 10.66 -5.33
N VAL A 95 -23.70 9.50 -5.05
CA VAL A 95 -22.81 9.32 -3.89
C VAL A 95 -21.61 10.28 -3.96
N ALA A 96 -21.03 10.48 -5.14
CA ALA A 96 -19.94 11.44 -5.33
C ALA A 96 -20.41 12.88 -5.06
N SER A 97 -21.63 13.24 -5.50
CA SER A 97 -22.20 14.56 -5.26
C SER A 97 -22.46 14.84 -3.78
N LEU A 98 -22.95 13.85 -3.01
CA LEU A 98 -23.17 13.95 -1.57
C LEU A 98 -21.85 14.21 -0.80
N ASP A 99 -20.74 13.67 -1.28
CA ASP A 99 -19.42 13.85 -0.70
C ASP A 99 -18.66 15.06 -1.28
N GLU A 100 -19.31 15.86 -2.14
CA GLU A 100 -18.72 17.02 -2.83
C GLU A 100 -17.48 16.66 -3.68
N ILE A 101 -17.45 15.45 -4.24
CA ILE A 101 -16.37 14.98 -5.12
C ILE A 101 -16.53 15.62 -6.50
N LYS A 102 -15.52 16.41 -6.91
CA LYS A 102 -15.51 17.10 -8.20
C LYS A 102 -14.92 16.26 -9.35
N HIS A 103 -14.04 15.34 -9.03
CA HIS A 103 -13.31 14.54 -10.02
C HIS A 103 -13.73 13.07 -9.93
N ILE A 104 -14.45 12.59 -10.95
CA ILE A 104 -14.83 11.18 -11.09
C ILE A 104 -14.06 10.61 -12.27
N LEU A 105 -13.14 9.68 -12.01
CA LEU A 105 -12.35 8.97 -13.02
C LEU A 105 -13.06 7.67 -13.33
N LEU A 106 -13.81 7.63 -14.45
CA LEU A 106 -14.58 6.46 -14.86
C LEU A 106 -13.80 5.63 -15.87
N ILE A 107 -13.53 4.37 -15.55
CA ILE A 107 -12.81 3.43 -16.40
C ILE A 107 -13.65 2.18 -16.68
N GLY A 108 -13.51 1.66 -17.90
CA GLY A 108 -14.03 0.35 -18.32
C GLY A 108 -12.89 -0.59 -18.65
N THR A 109 -13.01 -1.84 -18.25
CA THR A 109 -11.98 -2.88 -18.41
C THR A 109 -12.40 -3.97 -19.41
N SER A 110 -11.98 -5.20 -19.24
CA SER A 110 -12.16 -6.30 -20.22
C SER A 110 -13.57 -6.41 -20.82
N PRO A 111 -14.68 -6.33 -20.10
CA PRO A 111 -16.00 -6.53 -20.71
C PRO A 111 -16.36 -5.43 -21.71
N VAL A 112 -16.02 -4.17 -21.39
CA VAL A 112 -16.27 -3.05 -22.32
C VAL A 112 -15.31 -3.10 -23.51
N ARG A 113 -14.04 -3.43 -23.25
CA ARG A 113 -13.01 -3.55 -24.30
C ARG A 113 -13.32 -4.60 -25.34
N GLU A 114 -13.84 -5.75 -24.91
CA GLU A 114 -14.05 -6.92 -25.76
C GLU A 114 -15.41 -6.91 -26.49
N ALA A 115 -16.35 -6.09 -26.04
CA ALA A 115 -17.70 -6.08 -26.58
C ALA A 115 -17.78 -5.47 -28.00
N ILE A 116 -18.52 -6.13 -28.90
CA ILE A 116 -18.80 -5.63 -30.26
C ILE A 116 -19.64 -4.35 -30.18
N ASN A 117 -20.61 -4.28 -29.26
CA ASN A 117 -21.49 -3.12 -29.08
C ASN A 117 -20.99 -2.10 -28.03
N ARG A 118 -19.68 -2.04 -27.80
CA ARG A 118 -19.08 -1.12 -26.81
C ARG A 118 -19.41 0.36 -27.10
N GLU A 119 -19.46 0.78 -28.36
CA GLU A 119 -19.72 2.17 -28.71
C GLU A 119 -21.17 2.58 -28.37
N GLU A 120 -22.14 1.65 -28.51
CA GLU A 120 -23.49 1.84 -28.02
C GLU A 120 -23.51 2.05 -26.52
N PHE A 121 -22.82 1.19 -25.77
CA PHE A 121 -22.74 1.28 -24.31
C PHE A 121 -22.08 2.58 -23.85
N LEU A 122 -20.95 2.97 -24.46
CA LEU A 122 -20.23 4.20 -24.10
C LEU A 122 -21.10 5.44 -24.36
N ARG A 123 -21.83 5.47 -25.46
CA ARG A 123 -22.79 6.55 -25.77
C ARG A 123 -23.89 6.62 -24.74
N THR A 124 -24.53 5.48 -24.42
CA THR A 124 -25.58 5.41 -23.38
C THR A 124 -25.09 5.92 -22.03
N VAL A 125 -23.88 5.51 -21.61
CA VAL A 125 -23.25 6.03 -20.37
C VAL A 125 -23.10 7.54 -20.42
N GLN A 126 -22.59 8.09 -21.53
CA GLN A 126 -22.39 9.53 -21.66
C GLN A 126 -23.72 10.30 -21.67
N GLU A 127 -24.72 9.81 -22.39
CA GLU A 127 -26.04 10.46 -22.50
C GLU A 127 -26.80 10.45 -21.18
N GLU A 128 -26.80 9.32 -20.45
CA GLU A 128 -27.60 9.17 -19.25
C GLU A 128 -26.92 9.65 -17.96
N THR A 129 -25.59 9.64 -17.91
CA THR A 129 -24.86 10.04 -16.71
C THR A 129 -24.06 11.33 -16.85
N GLY A 130 -23.80 11.76 -18.09
CA GLY A 130 -22.88 12.87 -18.39
C GLY A 130 -21.41 12.51 -18.17
N MET A 131 -21.09 11.28 -17.75
CA MET A 131 -19.72 10.86 -17.49
C MET A 131 -19.10 10.21 -18.73
N LYS A 132 -17.86 10.58 -19.05
CA LYS A 132 -17.08 9.94 -20.12
C LYS A 132 -16.27 8.78 -19.55
N MET A 133 -16.54 7.57 -20.08
CA MET A 133 -15.81 6.36 -19.70
C MET A 133 -14.55 6.22 -20.57
N ARG A 134 -13.38 6.02 -19.93
CA ARG A 134 -12.16 5.59 -20.60
C ARG A 134 -12.07 4.07 -20.59
N VAL A 135 -11.95 3.46 -21.77
CA VAL A 135 -11.74 2.00 -21.88
C VAL A 135 -10.26 1.70 -21.90
N LEU A 136 -9.81 0.92 -20.93
CA LEU A 136 -8.40 0.55 -20.81
C LEU A 136 -8.06 -0.65 -21.71
N THR A 137 -6.91 -0.61 -22.34
CA THR A 137 -6.28 -1.80 -22.91
C THR A 137 -5.78 -2.72 -21.81
N GLY A 138 -5.56 -4.01 -22.10
CA GLY A 138 -5.01 -4.95 -21.12
C GLY A 138 -3.62 -4.54 -20.60
N ASN A 139 -2.81 -3.88 -21.44
CA ASN A 139 -1.51 -3.35 -21.03
C ASN A 139 -1.65 -2.15 -20.10
N GLU A 140 -2.64 -1.30 -20.29
CA GLU A 140 -2.94 -0.19 -19.37
C GLU A 140 -3.47 -0.71 -18.04
N GLU A 141 -4.34 -1.72 -18.03
CA GLU A 141 -4.78 -2.38 -16.79
C GLU A 141 -3.58 -2.90 -16.00
N ALA A 142 -2.66 -3.61 -16.65
CA ALA A 142 -1.45 -4.12 -16.03
C ALA A 142 -0.52 -3.00 -15.53
N LEU A 143 -0.35 -1.92 -16.31
CA LEU A 143 0.44 -0.76 -15.95
C LEU A 143 -0.12 -0.07 -14.69
N TYR A 144 -1.41 0.24 -14.67
CA TYR A 144 -2.02 0.89 -13.52
C TYR A 144 -2.09 -0.02 -12.29
N GLY A 145 -2.31 -1.32 -12.49
CA GLY A 145 -2.17 -2.31 -11.43
C GLY A 145 -0.79 -2.25 -10.77
N PHE A 146 0.25 -2.16 -11.60
CA PHE A 146 1.64 -2.02 -11.12
C PHE A 146 1.87 -0.68 -10.40
N LEU A 147 1.43 0.45 -10.96
CA LEU A 147 1.58 1.76 -10.34
C LEU A 147 0.94 1.83 -8.95
N GLY A 148 -0.23 1.22 -8.78
CA GLY A 148 -0.88 1.13 -7.47
C GLY A 148 -0.09 0.28 -6.48
N ALA A 149 0.22 -0.96 -6.83
CA ALA A 149 0.87 -1.90 -5.92
C ALA A 149 2.33 -1.51 -5.61
N ALA A 150 3.10 -1.00 -6.58
CA ALA A 150 4.51 -0.64 -6.39
C ALA A 150 4.72 0.53 -5.42
N ARG A 151 3.68 1.30 -5.12
CA ARG A 151 3.73 2.38 -4.12
C ARG A 151 3.69 1.87 -2.69
N SER A 152 3.02 0.77 -2.45
CA SER A 152 2.71 0.26 -1.10
C SER A 152 3.33 -1.11 -0.80
N VAL A 153 3.98 -1.74 -1.79
CA VAL A 153 4.76 -2.96 -1.61
C VAL A 153 6.24 -2.67 -1.84
N ASN A 154 7.08 -3.00 -0.86
CA ASN A 154 8.53 -2.82 -0.95
C ASN A 154 9.16 -4.03 -1.67
N ALA A 155 9.16 -4.00 -3.00
CA ALA A 155 9.75 -5.05 -3.83
C ALA A 155 10.53 -4.42 -5.00
N PRO A 156 11.88 -4.31 -4.89
CA PRO A 156 12.71 -3.74 -5.96
C PRO A 156 12.61 -4.52 -7.28
N THR A 157 12.45 -5.84 -7.20
CA THR A 157 12.16 -6.71 -8.36
C THR A 157 10.85 -7.42 -8.11
N MET A 158 9.85 -7.14 -8.93
CA MET A 158 8.47 -7.54 -8.72
C MET A 158 7.90 -8.25 -9.95
N LEU A 159 7.25 -9.39 -9.75
CA LEU A 159 6.25 -9.92 -10.68
C LEU A 159 4.88 -9.66 -10.08
N LEU A 160 4.18 -8.68 -10.60
CA LEU A 160 2.79 -8.40 -10.21
C LEU A 160 1.84 -9.21 -11.06
N PHE A 161 0.80 -9.75 -10.45
CA PHE A 161 -0.39 -10.18 -11.16
C PHE A 161 -1.66 -9.50 -10.63
N ASP A 162 -2.58 -9.18 -11.55
CA ASP A 162 -3.98 -8.84 -11.22
C ASP A 162 -4.89 -9.88 -11.85
N LEU A 163 -5.59 -10.64 -11.02
CA LEU A 163 -6.51 -11.69 -11.48
C LEU A 163 -7.94 -11.20 -11.38
N GLY A 164 -8.44 -10.74 -12.52
CA GLY A 164 -9.79 -10.25 -12.71
C GLY A 164 -10.79 -11.32 -13.13
N GLY A 165 -12.02 -10.88 -13.41
CA GLY A 165 -13.09 -11.76 -13.93
C GLY A 165 -12.84 -12.23 -15.37
N GLY A 166 -12.35 -11.33 -16.23
CA GLY A 166 -12.16 -11.57 -17.67
C GLY A 166 -10.72 -11.93 -18.05
N SER A 167 -9.73 -11.40 -17.35
CA SER A 167 -8.30 -11.51 -17.70
C SER A 167 -7.40 -11.72 -16.49
N LEU A 168 -6.14 -12.03 -16.77
CA LEU A 168 -5.01 -12.05 -15.86
C LEU A 168 -3.94 -11.11 -16.44
N GLU A 169 -3.67 -10.03 -15.76
CA GLU A 169 -2.58 -9.11 -16.08
C GLU A 169 -1.31 -9.53 -15.34
N LEU A 170 -0.18 -9.49 -16.05
CA LEU A 170 1.15 -9.73 -15.49
C LEU A 170 2.06 -8.56 -15.81
N THR A 171 2.74 -8.02 -14.80
CA THR A 171 3.77 -6.98 -14.96
C THR A 171 5.05 -7.41 -14.26
N TYR A 172 6.11 -7.56 -15.03
CA TYR A 172 7.46 -7.78 -14.49
C TYR A 172 8.25 -6.47 -14.50
N ALA A 173 8.76 -6.10 -13.34
CA ALA A 173 9.54 -4.88 -13.16
C ALA A 173 10.82 -5.14 -12.35
N VAL A 174 11.90 -4.46 -12.73
CA VAL A 174 13.21 -4.50 -12.06
C VAL A 174 13.59 -3.08 -11.68
N LYS A 175 13.90 -2.85 -10.41
CA LYS A 175 14.18 -1.50 -9.86
C LYS A 175 13.09 -0.48 -10.24
N GLN A 176 11.82 -0.91 -10.13
CA GLN A 176 10.63 -0.14 -10.49
C GLN A 176 10.50 0.21 -11.98
N ARG A 177 11.35 -0.29 -12.86
CA ARG A 177 11.20 -0.17 -14.30
C ARG A 177 10.49 -1.38 -14.86
N ILE A 178 9.43 -1.16 -15.63
CA ILE A 178 8.69 -2.23 -16.28
C ILE A 178 9.53 -2.82 -17.40
N VAL A 179 9.76 -4.12 -17.31
CA VAL A 179 10.47 -4.93 -18.30
C VAL A 179 9.49 -5.62 -19.24
N ARG A 180 8.38 -6.14 -18.70
CA ARG A 180 7.38 -6.89 -19.48
C ARG A 180 5.98 -6.67 -18.92
N ILE A 181 5.03 -6.49 -19.82
CA ILE A 181 3.59 -6.49 -19.54
C ILE A 181 2.92 -7.55 -20.42
N LEU A 182 1.97 -8.29 -19.84
CA LEU A 182 1.11 -9.24 -20.54
C LEU A 182 -0.31 -9.16 -19.98
N SER A 183 -1.30 -9.26 -20.86
CA SER A 183 -2.71 -9.52 -20.48
C SER A 183 -3.13 -10.83 -21.11
N LEU A 184 -3.61 -11.76 -20.29
CA LEU A 184 -3.92 -13.13 -20.67
C LEU A 184 -5.41 -13.40 -20.45
N PRO A 185 -6.09 -14.15 -21.33
CA PRO A 185 -7.51 -14.49 -21.20
C PRO A 185 -7.72 -15.63 -20.17
N LEU A 186 -7.28 -15.38 -18.93
CA LEU A 186 -7.31 -16.31 -17.79
C LEU A 186 -8.15 -15.79 -16.63
N GLY A 187 -9.14 -14.94 -16.91
CA GLY A 187 -10.04 -14.42 -15.88
C GLY A 187 -10.90 -15.51 -15.24
N VAL A 188 -11.17 -15.34 -13.94
CA VAL A 188 -11.83 -16.40 -13.14
C VAL A 188 -13.26 -16.70 -13.58
N LEU A 189 -14.01 -15.71 -14.09
CA LEU A 189 -15.37 -15.91 -14.59
C LEU A 189 -15.38 -16.65 -15.93
N LYS A 190 -14.46 -16.29 -16.84
CA LYS A 190 -14.29 -17.01 -18.11
C LYS A 190 -13.93 -18.48 -17.89
N LEU A 191 -12.97 -18.73 -16.99
CA LEU A 191 -12.58 -20.11 -16.64
C LEU A 191 -13.73 -20.86 -15.99
N THR A 192 -14.46 -20.25 -15.07
CA THR A 192 -15.60 -20.88 -14.43
C THR A 192 -16.71 -21.19 -15.45
N GLY A 193 -17.10 -20.22 -16.28
CA GLY A 193 -18.11 -20.39 -17.31
C GLY A 193 -17.77 -21.50 -18.33
N GLN A 194 -16.47 -21.66 -18.64
CA GLN A 194 -16.01 -22.66 -19.60
C GLN A 194 -15.87 -24.08 -19.03
N TYR A 195 -15.53 -24.21 -17.72
CA TYR A 195 -15.11 -25.48 -17.13
C TYR A 195 -15.98 -25.97 -15.98
N ALA A 196 -16.77 -25.12 -15.32
CA ALA A 196 -17.70 -25.56 -14.29
C ALA A 196 -18.99 -26.15 -14.91
N SER A 197 -19.62 -27.05 -14.19
CA SER A 197 -20.98 -27.49 -14.44
C SER A 197 -22.00 -26.42 -13.99
N LYS A 198 -23.27 -26.62 -14.36
CA LYS A 198 -24.34 -25.65 -14.02
C LYS A 198 -24.51 -25.41 -12.51
N ASP A 199 -24.17 -26.40 -11.70
CA ASP A 199 -24.16 -26.32 -10.24
C ASP A 199 -22.88 -25.69 -9.66
N GLY A 200 -21.98 -25.16 -10.50
CA GLY A 200 -20.72 -24.52 -10.10
C GLY A 200 -19.61 -25.49 -9.72
N THR A 201 -19.82 -26.82 -9.85
CA THR A 201 -18.78 -27.81 -9.51
C THR A 201 -17.85 -28.11 -10.69
N PHE A 202 -16.68 -28.67 -10.40
CA PHE A 202 -15.67 -29.03 -11.40
C PHE A 202 -15.34 -30.52 -11.36
N SER A 203 -15.71 -31.26 -12.38
CA SER A 203 -15.33 -32.67 -12.53
C SER A 203 -13.81 -32.85 -12.62
N LYS A 204 -13.29 -34.03 -12.32
CA LYS A 204 -11.87 -34.34 -12.47
C LYS A 204 -11.36 -34.07 -13.90
N LYS A 205 -12.17 -34.46 -14.93
CA LYS A 205 -11.86 -34.21 -16.35
C LYS A 205 -11.84 -32.73 -16.69
N SER A 206 -12.80 -31.97 -16.17
CA SER A 206 -12.90 -30.51 -16.36
C SER A 206 -11.70 -29.78 -15.74
N ARG A 207 -11.34 -30.14 -14.51
CA ARG A 207 -10.14 -29.58 -13.84
C ARG A 207 -8.84 -29.85 -14.62
N ALA A 208 -8.67 -31.07 -15.14
CA ALA A 208 -7.50 -31.43 -15.96
C ALA A 208 -7.43 -30.59 -17.25
N ARG A 209 -8.57 -30.38 -17.93
CA ARG A 209 -8.65 -29.53 -19.13
C ARG A 209 -8.33 -28.06 -18.80
N MET A 210 -8.90 -27.52 -17.73
CA MET A 210 -8.63 -26.17 -17.24
C MET A 210 -7.14 -25.98 -16.87
N THR A 211 -6.56 -26.92 -16.13
CA THR A 211 -5.12 -26.93 -15.82
C THR A 211 -4.25 -26.90 -17.09
N LYS A 212 -4.59 -27.75 -18.08
CA LYS A 212 -3.88 -27.76 -19.38
C LYS A 212 -3.98 -26.41 -20.09
N ARG A 213 -5.17 -25.81 -20.12
CA ARG A 213 -5.39 -24.50 -20.74
C ARG A 213 -4.60 -23.39 -20.06
N ILE A 214 -4.63 -23.34 -18.73
CA ILE A 214 -3.87 -22.35 -17.95
C ILE A 214 -2.37 -22.49 -18.25
N ASN A 215 -1.83 -23.71 -18.19
CA ASN A 215 -0.41 -23.97 -18.48
C ASN A 215 0.03 -23.63 -19.91
N GLN A 216 -0.88 -23.71 -20.88
CA GLN A 216 -0.62 -23.30 -22.27
C GLN A 216 -0.52 -21.79 -22.44
N LEU A 217 -1.25 -21.03 -21.61
CA LEU A 217 -1.33 -19.56 -21.71
C LEU A 217 -0.31 -18.86 -20.81
N LEU A 218 0.04 -19.46 -19.67
CA LEU A 218 1.03 -18.88 -18.78
C LEU A 218 2.42 -18.89 -19.43
N PRO A 219 3.12 -17.76 -19.46
CA PRO A 219 4.50 -17.72 -19.94
C PRO A 219 5.41 -18.56 -19.04
N SER A 220 6.53 -18.99 -19.56
CA SER A 220 7.60 -19.60 -18.78
C SER A 220 8.42 -18.51 -18.07
N LYS A 221 9.16 -18.92 -17.02
CA LYS A 221 10.13 -18.04 -16.34
C LYS A 221 11.13 -17.43 -17.32
N LYS A 222 11.58 -18.19 -18.32
CA LYS A 222 12.52 -17.74 -19.37
C LYS A 222 11.88 -16.71 -20.30
N GLU A 223 10.63 -16.91 -20.70
CA GLU A 223 9.92 -15.96 -21.59
C GLU A 223 9.67 -14.60 -20.90
N LEU A 224 9.48 -14.59 -19.58
CA LEU A 224 9.41 -13.35 -18.80
C LEU A 224 10.78 -12.75 -18.52
N GLY A 225 11.87 -13.52 -18.65
CA GLY A 225 13.23 -13.08 -18.30
C GLY A 225 13.40 -12.86 -16.80
N LEU A 226 12.69 -13.64 -15.95
CA LEU A 226 12.74 -13.45 -14.50
C LEU A 226 14.12 -13.72 -13.92
N ASP A 227 14.64 -12.75 -13.19
CA ASP A 227 15.84 -12.86 -12.38
C ASP A 227 15.66 -13.76 -11.15
N LYS A 228 16.73 -13.83 -10.33
CA LYS A 228 16.67 -14.33 -8.96
C LYS A 228 16.03 -13.22 -8.09
N ASP A 229 15.53 -13.59 -6.93
CA ASP A 229 15.00 -12.67 -5.91
C ASP A 229 13.78 -11.81 -6.35
N VAL A 230 12.91 -12.41 -7.17
CA VAL A 230 11.65 -11.79 -7.58
C VAL A 230 10.60 -11.99 -6.51
N VAL A 231 9.97 -10.90 -6.07
CA VAL A 231 8.79 -10.94 -5.21
C VAL A 231 7.54 -11.07 -6.07
N LEU A 232 6.75 -12.13 -5.85
CA LEU A 232 5.42 -12.25 -6.45
C LEU A 232 4.42 -11.43 -5.65
N VAL A 233 3.78 -10.47 -6.31
CA VAL A 233 2.73 -9.64 -5.72
C VAL A 233 1.40 -9.95 -6.40
N GLY A 234 0.36 -10.18 -5.61
CA GLY A 234 -0.96 -10.46 -6.12
C GLY A 234 -1.97 -9.40 -5.74
N THR A 235 -2.70 -8.89 -6.74
CA THR A 235 -3.86 -8.02 -6.57
C THR A 235 -5.13 -8.75 -7.00
N GLY A 236 -6.26 -8.08 -6.84
CA GLY A 236 -7.55 -8.65 -7.22
C GLY A 236 -8.28 -9.39 -6.11
N GLY A 237 -9.53 -9.72 -6.40
CA GLY A 237 -10.46 -10.28 -5.40
C GLY A 237 -10.08 -11.67 -4.92
N THR A 238 -9.53 -12.50 -5.81
CA THR A 238 -9.13 -13.88 -5.49
C THR A 238 -7.94 -13.91 -4.54
N ALA A 239 -6.88 -13.15 -4.83
CA ALA A 239 -5.68 -13.10 -3.97
C ALA A 239 -6.04 -12.64 -2.56
N ARG A 240 -6.88 -11.60 -2.45
CA ARG A 240 -7.36 -11.09 -1.15
C ARG A 240 -8.22 -12.09 -0.39
N ALA A 241 -9.13 -12.79 -1.09
CA ALA A 241 -9.97 -13.81 -0.45
C ALA A 241 -9.12 -15.00 0.06
N MET A 242 -8.14 -15.44 -0.72
CA MET A 242 -7.20 -16.49 -0.30
C MET A 242 -6.37 -16.07 0.92
N ALA A 243 -5.89 -14.82 0.96
CA ALA A 243 -5.15 -14.29 2.10
C ALA A 243 -6.01 -14.27 3.38
N ARG A 244 -7.26 -13.78 3.30
CA ARG A 244 -8.19 -13.81 4.44
C ARG A 244 -8.48 -15.24 4.90
N PHE A 245 -8.81 -16.12 3.96
CA PHE A 245 -9.07 -17.53 4.28
C PHE A 245 -7.85 -18.19 4.95
N HIS A 246 -6.64 -17.86 4.52
CA HIS A 246 -5.43 -18.34 5.18
C HIS A 246 -5.27 -17.74 6.57
N GLN A 247 -5.48 -16.43 6.74
CA GLN A 247 -5.42 -15.77 8.06
C GLN A 247 -6.40 -16.42 9.05
N ASP A 248 -7.64 -16.66 8.63
CA ASP A 248 -8.65 -17.34 9.44
C ASP A 248 -8.21 -18.77 9.80
N SER A 249 -7.60 -19.50 8.87
CA SER A 249 -7.17 -20.89 9.08
C SER A 249 -5.98 -21.05 10.04
N VAL A 250 -5.23 -19.97 10.32
CA VAL A 250 -4.06 -19.96 11.21
C VAL A 250 -4.26 -19.04 12.43
N ASP A 251 -5.48 -18.58 12.68
CA ASP A 251 -5.82 -17.63 13.73
C ASP A 251 -4.88 -16.40 13.74
N TYR A 252 -4.64 -15.82 12.55
CA TYR A 252 -3.72 -14.70 12.42
C TYR A 252 -4.23 -13.48 13.20
N PRO A 253 -3.43 -12.87 14.07
CA PRO A 253 -3.94 -11.91 15.06
C PRO A 253 -4.27 -10.53 14.49
N LEU A 254 -3.89 -10.24 13.23
CA LEU A 254 -4.19 -8.97 12.56
C LEU A 254 -5.26 -9.15 11.49
N ASN A 255 -6.24 -8.24 11.48
CA ASN A 255 -7.18 -8.12 10.36
C ASN A 255 -6.62 -7.17 9.28
N LYS A 256 -5.47 -7.52 8.71
CA LYS A 256 -4.81 -6.75 7.65
C LYS A 256 -4.28 -7.71 6.59
N ILE A 257 -4.67 -7.49 5.32
CA ILE A 257 -4.25 -8.32 4.19
C ILE A 257 -3.15 -7.65 3.36
N HIS A 258 -3.05 -6.33 3.38
CA HIS A 258 -2.01 -5.62 2.63
C HIS A 258 -0.62 -6.02 3.16
N ASN A 259 0.26 -6.45 2.26
CA ASN A 259 1.58 -7.03 2.56
C ASN A 259 1.55 -8.35 3.36
N TYR A 260 0.39 -9.03 3.41
CA TYR A 260 0.34 -10.39 3.95
C TYR A 260 1.00 -11.38 3.00
N ILE A 261 1.84 -12.26 3.55
CA ILE A 261 2.59 -13.25 2.77
C ILE A 261 1.94 -14.63 2.94
N VAL A 262 1.70 -15.31 1.83
CA VAL A 262 1.18 -16.68 1.78
C VAL A 262 2.19 -17.58 1.09
N GLU A 263 2.63 -18.63 1.80
CA GLU A 263 3.55 -19.64 1.28
C GLU A 263 2.89 -20.52 0.22
N ILE A 264 3.67 -20.99 -0.75
CA ILE A 264 3.18 -21.83 -1.86
C ILE A 264 2.45 -23.09 -1.36
N ASP A 265 2.94 -23.71 -0.28
CA ASP A 265 2.30 -24.89 0.30
C ASP A 265 0.89 -24.59 0.78
N SER A 266 0.67 -23.41 1.35
CA SER A 266 -0.67 -22.94 1.76
C SER A 266 -1.55 -22.66 0.56
N VAL A 267 -1.02 -22.01 -0.48
CA VAL A 267 -1.74 -21.80 -1.76
C VAL A 267 -2.14 -23.14 -2.38
N GLN A 268 -1.26 -24.13 -2.38
CA GLN A 268 -1.53 -25.47 -2.90
C GLN A 268 -2.61 -26.19 -2.07
N ARG A 269 -2.55 -26.09 -0.73
CA ARG A 269 -3.59 -26.65 0.16
C ARG A 269 -4.94 -26.02 -0.11
N MET A 270 -5.03 -24.70 -0.10
CA MET A 270 -6.28 -23.96 -0.39
C MET A 270 -6.85 -24.27 -1.76
N SER A 271 -6.00 -24.27 -2.82
CA SER A 271 -6.43 -24.61 -4.17
C SER A 271 -7.04 -26.02 -4.23
N ARG A 272 -6.47 -27.02 -3.55
CA ARG A 272 -7.05 -28.38 -3.47
C ARG A 272 -8.32 -28.43 -2.64
N GLN A 273 -8.40 -27.67 -1.56
CA GLN A 273 -9.54 -27.60 -0.66
C GLN A 273 -10.76 -26.99 -1.33
N PHE A 274 -10.60 -25.86 -2.04
CA PHE A 274 -11.71 -25.19 -2.71
C PHE A 274 -12.38 -26.05 -3.80
N PHE A 275 -11.63 -26.94 -4.45
CA PHE A 275 -12.23 -27.92 -5.37
C PHE A 275 -12.98 -29.07 -4.69
N LYS A 276 -12.83 -29.25 -3.38
CA LYS A 276 -13.55 -30.27 -2.62
C LYS A 276 -14.81 -29.73 -1.94
N MET A 277 -14.83 -28.43 -1.67
CA MET A 277 -15.96 -27.72 -1.07
C MET A 277 -17.02 -27.45 -2.14
N ASN A 278 -18.30 -27.54 -1.75
CA ASN A 278 -19.40 -27.09 -2.59
C ASN A 278 -19.61 -25.57 -2.48
N MET A 279 -20.48 -25.01 -3.32
CA MET A 279 -20.73 -23.55 -3.37
C MET A 279 -21.31 -22.99 -2.07
N GLU A 280 -22.13 -23.76 -1.36
CA GLU A 280 -22.71 -23.35 -0.09
C GLU A 280 -21.63 -23.28 1.01
N GLU A 281 -20.77 -24.28 1.09
CA GLU A 281 -19.63 -24.30 2.02
C GLU A 281 -18.66 -23.14 1.73
N LEU A 282 -18.34 -22.88 0.46
CA LEU A 282 -17.51 -21.76 0.05
C LEU A 282 -18.17 -20.42 0.37
N GLY A 283 -19.48 -20.30 0.15
CA GLY A 283 -20.23 -19.08 0.43
C GLY A 283 -20.36 -18.76 1.92
N LYS A 284 -20.37 -19.78 2.80
CA LYS A 284 -20.41 -19.64 4.27
C LYS A 284 -19.05 -19.20 4.84
N ALA A 285 -17.95 -19.43 4.13
CA ALA A 285 -16.64 -18.93 4.55
C ALA A 285 -16.60 -17.40 4.35
N GLU A 286 -16.55 -16.63 5.45
CA GLU A 286 -16.62 -15.17 5.43
C GLU A 286 -15.55 -14.55 4.52
N ALA A 287 -14.36 -15.13 4.51
CA ALA A 287 -13.26 -14.71 3.66
C ALA A 287 -13.56 -14.79 2.14
N ILE A 288 -14.44 -15.70 1.72
CA ILE A 288 -14.79 -15.95 0.33
C ILE A 288 -16.09 -15.24 -0.02
N GLY A 289 -17.14 -15.51 0.76
CA GLY A 289 -18.49 -14.99 0.55
C GLY A 289 -19.20 -15.58 -0.66
N VAL A 290 -20.51 -15.34 -0.74
CA VAL A 290 -21.37 -15.84 -1.81
C VAL A 290 -20.89 -15.38 -3.20
N ASP A 291 -20.43 -14.14 -3.30
CA ASP A 291 -20.02 -13.52 -4.57
C ASP A 291 -18.83 -14.22 -5.26
N ARG A 292 -17.96 -14.89 -4.47
CA ARG A 292 -16.78 -15.59 -4.98
C ARG A 292 -16.84 -17.10 -4.90
N SER A 293 -17.89 -17.64 -4.28
CA SER A 293 -18.05 -19.09 -4.11
C SER A 293 -17.92 -19.86 -5.43
N GLN A 294 -18.43 -19.31 -6.52
CA GLN A 294 -18.36 -19.91 -7.86
C GLN A 294 -16.97 -19.87 -8.49
N THR A 295 -16.17 -18.87 -8.19
CA THR A 295 -14.95 -18.54 -8.95
C THR A 295 -13.65 -18.81 -8.20
N ILE A 296 -13.70 -18.89 -6.85
CA ILE A 296 -12.50 -18.99 -6.01
C ILE A 296 -11.62 -20.22 -6.33
N ALA A 297 -12.25 -21.35 -6.66
CA ALA A 297 -11.51 -22.57 -6.99
C ALA A 297 -10.71 -22.43 -8.30
N ALA A 298 -11.33 -21.83 -9.34
CA ALA A 298 -10.64 -21.55 -10.60
C ALA A 298 -9.50 -20.53 -10.40
N GLY A 299 -9.76 -19.45 -9.64
CA GLY A 299 -8.75 -18.42 -9.36
C GLY A 299 -7.59 -18.94 -8.53
N ALA A 300 -7.85 -19.74 -7.49
CA ALA A 300 -6.80 -20.38 -6.70
C ALA A 300 -5.94 -21.34 -7.53
N LEU A 301 -6.54 -22.00 -8.53
CA LEU A 301 -5.78 -22.83 -9.47
C LEU A 301 -4.85 -21.98 -10.36
N VAL A 302 -5.31 -20.84 -10.87
CA VAL A 302 -4.47 -19.92 -11.67
C VAL A 302 -3.28 -19.45 -10.84
N ILE A 303 -3.52 -18.97 -9.62
CA ILE A 303 -2.46 -18.47 -8.73
C ILE A 303 -1.45 -19.58 -8.41
N ARG A 304 -1.92 -20.76 -8.06
CA ARG A 304 -1.07 -21.91 -7.79
C ARG A 304 -0.16 -22.24 -8.99
N LEU A 305 -0.76 -22.38 -10.18
CA LEU A 305 -0.01 -22.74 -11.39
C LEU A 305 0.98 -21.64 -11.81
N LEU A 306 0.63 -20.37 -11.59
CA LEU A 306 1.55 -19.25 -11.79
C LEU A 306 2.77 -19.37 -10.87
N MET A 307 2.56 -19.59 -9.57
CA MET A 307 3.64 -19.76 -8.59
C MET A 307 4.54 -20.94 -8.95
N GLU A 308 3.94 -22.09 -9.24
CA GLU A 308 4.66 -23.31 -9.64
C GLU A 308 5.48 -23.09 -10.91
N ARG A 309 4.91 -22.46 -11.94
CA ARG A 309 5.56 -22.21 -13.22
C ARG A 309 6.72 -21.20 -13.14
N MET A 310 6.56 -20.19 -12.28
CA MET A 310 7.61 -19.18 -12.02
C MET A 310 8.63 -19.65 -10.99
N ASN A 311 8.39 -20.79 -10.32
CA ASN A 311 9.19 -21.30 -9.21
C ASN A 311 9.36 -20.24 -8.09
N LEU A 312 8.23 -19.67 -7.65
CA LEU A 312 8.17 -18.67 -6.59
C LEU A 312 7.50 -19.26 -5.35
N GLY A 313 8.17 -19.17 -4.20
CA GLY A 313 7.77 -19.81 -2.95
C GLY A 313 6.74 -19.03 -2.15
N THR A 314 6.59 -17.74 -2.39
CA THR A 314 5.72 -16.85 -1.61
C THR A 314 4.89 -15.95 -2.50
N LEU A 315 3.71 -15.60 -2.01
CA LEU A 315 2.80 -14.62 -2.58
C LEU A 315 2.60 -13.49 -1.56
N THR A 316 2.99 -12.27 -1.91
CA THR A 316 2.64 -11.05 -1.16
C THR A 316 1.35 -10.47 -1.71
N VAL A 317 0.37 -10.18 -0.85
CA VAL A 317 -0.94 -9.68 -1.28
C VAL A 317 -1.01 -8.16 -1.13
N SER A 318 -1.39 -7.47 -2.20
CA SER A 318 -1.64 -6.03 -2.18
C SER A 318 -3.13 -5.72 -2.20
N THR A 319 -3.55 -4.75 -1.38
CA THR A 319 -4.89 -4.15 -1.45
C THR A 319 -4.96 -3.06 -2.50
N ASP A 320 -3.83 -2.43 -2.79
CA ASP A 320 -3.70 -1.40 -3.82
C ASP A 320 -3.51 -2.04 -5.20
N GLY A 321 -4.01 -1.39 -6.23
CA GLY A 321 -3.96 -1.90 -7.60
C GLY A 321 -4.41 -0.88 -8.62
N LEU A 322 -5.21 -1.30 -9.59
CA LEU A 322 -5.65 -0.51 -10.75
C LEU A 322 -6.15 0.91 -10.40
N ARG A 323 -7.03 1.04 -9.41
CA ARG A 323 -7.64 2.32 -9.05
C ARG A 323 -6.64 3.29 -8.41
N ASP A 324 -5.74 2.74 -7.59
CA ASP A 324 -4.68 3.51 -6.91
C ASP A 324 -3.64 4.00 -7.93
N GLY A 325 -3.35 3.18 -8.95
CA GLY A 325 -2.50 3.55 -10.07
C GLY A 325 -3.10 4.67 -10.95
N ILE A 326 -4.40 4.59 -11.25
CA ILE A 326 -5.14 5.63 -11.97
C ILE A 326 -5.11 6.96 -11.20
N LEU A 327 -5.40 6.93 -9.89
CA LEU A 327 -5.30 8.11 -9.04
C LEU A 327 -3.89 8.70 -9.03
N SER A 328 -2.88 7.85 -8.91
CA SER A 328 -1.48 8.28 -8.85
C SER A 328 -1.05 9.03 -10.11
N GLU A 329 -1.45 8.55 -11.28
CA GLU A 329 -1.18 9.22 -12.54
C GLU A 329 -1.97 10.54 -12.68
N PHE A 330 -3.26 10.54 -12.32
CA PHE A 330 -4.10 11.74 -12.32
C PHE A 330 -3.44 12.86 -11.51
N LEU A 331 -2.93 12.55 -10.34
CA LEU A 331 -2.26 13.51 -9.47
C LEU A 331 -0.91 13.96 -10.03
N ALA A 332 -0.11 13.04 -10.59
CA ALA A 332 1.18 13.37 -11.18
C ALA A 332 1.05 14.33 -12.38
N LYS A 333 -0.10 14.33 -13.06
CA LYS A 333 -0.44 15.24 -14.17
C LYS A 333 -1.22 16.49 -13.72
N GLY A 334 -1.21 16.82 -12.44
CA GLY A 334 -1.82 18.03 -11.89
C GLY A 334 -3.35 18.03 -11.87
N GLY A 335 -3.98 16.87 -11.88
CA GLY A 335 -5.43 16.74 -11.76
C GLY A 335 -6.22 17.07 -13.04
N ASN A 336 -5.56 17.26 -14.18
CA ASN A 336 -6.17 17.93 -15.33
C ASN A 336 -6.52 17.04 -16.53
N ALA A 337 -6.36 15.74 -16.53
CA ALA A 337 -6.86 14.91 -17.64
C ALA A 337 -6.73 13.42 -17.35
N PHE A 338 -7.55 12.61 -18.02
CA PHE A 338 -7.26 11.19 -18.25
C PHE A 338 -5.96 11.09 -19.02
N PRO A 339 -4.98 10.40 -18.49
CA PRO A 339 -3.66 10.34 -19.07
C PRO A 339 -3.63 9.53 -20.36
N GLU A 340 -2.79 9.94 -21.27
CA GLU A 340 -2.28 9.09 -22.35
C GLU A 340 -1.15 8.21 -21.81
N ILE A 341 -0.81 7.15 -22.56
CA ILE A 341 0.15 6.09 -22.16
C ILE A 341 1.38 6.63 -21.43
N VAL A 342 1.64 6.07 -20.24
CA VAL A 342 2.77 6.45 -19.37
C VAL A 342 4.06 5.77 -19.83
N HIS A 343 5.10 6.55 -20.06
CA HIS A 343 6.45 6.05 -20.35
C HIS A 343 7.24 5.73 -19.06
N ASN A 344 8.23 4.85 -19.14
CA ASN A 344 9.04 4.43 -17.98
C ASN A 344 9.61 5.60 -17.15
N ASP A 345 9.99 6.72 -17.78
CA ASP A 345 10.50 7.89 -17.07
C ASP A 345 9.41 8.62 -16.26
N GLU A 346 8.14 8.53 -16.70
CA GLU A 346 6.99 9.03 -15.94
C GLU A 346 6.62 8.07 -14.81
N ILE A 347 6.76 6.75 -15.04
CA ILE A 347 6.56 5.74 -14.00
C ILE A 347 7.50 6.01 -12.82
N GLU A 348 8.77 6.27 -13.07
CA GLU A 348 9.72 6.62 -12.01
C GLU A 348 9.29 7.88 -11.24
N ARG A 349 8.77 8.90 -11.92
CA ARG A 349 8.25 10.12 -11.27
C ARG A 349 7.00 9.83 -10.43
N ILE A 350 6.08 9.02 -10.94
CA ILE A 350 4.85 8.64 -10.21
C ILE A 350 5.18 7.80 -8.98
N LEU A 351 6.17 6.92 -9.10
CA LEU A 351 6.62 6.06 -8.02
C LEU A 351 7.60 6.74 -7.06
N GLN A 352 8.18 7.88 -7.45
CA GLN A 352 8.95 8.70 -6.50
C GLN A 352 8.03 9.12 -5.35
N ARG A 353 8.12 8.38 -4.26
CA ARG A 353 7.47 8.80 -3.02
C ARG A 353 8.09 10.12 -2.59
N PRO A 354 7.30 11.11 -2.16
CA PRO A 354 7.86 12.11 -1.29
C PRO A 354 8.58 11.34 -0.18
N ARG A 355 9.86 11.63 0.06
CA ARG A 355 10.58 10.99 1.16
C ARG A 355 9.78 11.27 2.41
N ILE A 356 9.24 10.21 3.02
CA ILE A 356 8.37 10.30 4.20
C ILE A 356 9.10 11.04 5.34
N PHE A 357 10.43 11.14 5.27
CA PHE A 357 11.23 11.93 6.18
C PHE A 357 12.43 12.53 5.45
N ALA A 358 12.75 13.77 5.78
CA ALA A 358 13.98 14.40 5.32
C ALA A 358 15.16 13.69 5.99
N ARG A 359 16.12 13.20 5.19
CA ARG A 359 17.40 12.68 5.71
C ARG A 359 18.32 13.85 6.11
N THR A 360 17.75 14.85 6.80
CA THR A 360 18.43 16.07 7.25
C THR A 360 17.88 16.48 8.61
N GLY A 361 18.68 17.20 9.37
CA GLY A 361 18.33 17.72 10.69
C GLY A 361 18.83 16.86 11.85
N SER A 362 18.76 17.44 13.04
CA SER A 362 19.40 16.89 14.25
C SER A 362 18.87 15.51 14.66
N ASN A 363 17.59 15.22 14.41
CA ASN A 363 17.01 13.89 14.71
C ASN A 363 17.51 12.81 13.75
N TYR A 364 17.77 13.16 12.48
CA TYR A 364 18.40 12.24 11.54
C TYR A 364 19.86 11.95 11.94
N GLU A 365 20.64 13.00 12.28
CA GLU A 365 22.01 12.82 12.77
C GLU A 365 22.07 11.96 14.04
N LEU A 366 21.07 12.08 14.92
CA LEU A 366 20.95 11.23 16.11
C LEU A 366 20.72 9.78 15.71
N ALA A 367 19.75 9.50 14.83
CA ALA A 367 19.43 8.14 14.39
C ALA A 367 20.64 7.48 13.70
N GLU A 368 21.28 8.18 12.78
CA GLU A 368 22.49 7.72 12.09
C GLU A 368 23.66 7.45 13.06
N SER A 369 23.87 8.33 14.07
CA SER A 369 24.86 8.11 15.11
C SER A 369 24.57 6.86 15.93
N LEU A 370 23.30 6.55 16.20
CA LEU A 370 22.92 5.35 16.94
C LEU A 370 23.21 4.06 16.14
N VAL A 371 23.07 4.09 14.81
CA VAL A 371 23.45 2.98 13.92
C VAL A 371 24.97 2.82 13.89
N ARG A 372 25.73 3.89 13.64
CA ARG A 372 27.20 3.84 13.61
C ARG A 372 27.81 3.28 14.90
N ASN A 373 27.12 3.45 16.03
CA ASN A 373 27.58 2.97 17.34
C ASN A 373 26.92 1.64 17.78
N GLY A 374 26.22 0.93 16.87
CA GLY A 374 25.69 -0.41 17.07
C GLY A 374 24.55 -0.48 18.12
N ILE A 375 23.80 0.61 18.30
CA ILE A 375 22.62 0.65 19.18
C ILE A 375 21.37 0.18 18.42
N PHE A 376 21.25 0.62 17.18
CA PHE A 376 20.25 0.21 16.20
C PHE A 376 20.92 -0.32 14.92
N ASP A 377 20.19 -1.08 14.12
CA ASP A 377 20.52 -1.41 12.75
C ASP A 377 19.80 -0.46 11.77
N GLU A 378 20.13 -0.53 10.46
CA GLU A 378 19.56 0.35 9.42
C GLU A 378 18.04 0.19 9.29
N ARG A 379 17.48 -1.03 9.51
CA ARG A 379 16.05 -1.28 9.53
C ARG A 379 15.40 -0.53 10.68
N GLN A 380 15.96 -0.62 11.87
CA GLN A 380 15.44 0.06 13.08
C GLN A 380 15.57 1.58 12.96
N GLU A 381 16.63 2.10 12.34
CA GLU A 381 16.77 3.53 12.01
C GLU A 381 15.61 4.00 11.14
N THR A 382 15.35 3.29 10.05
CA THR A 382 14.26 3.63 9.12
C THR A 382 12.91 3.65 9.85
N LEU A 383 12.60 2.63 10.63
CA LEU A 383 11.37 2.55 11.41
C LEU A 383 11.28 3.64 12.48
N LEU A 384 12.38 4.01 13.10
CA LEU A 384 12.45 5.08 14.09
C LEU A 384 12.11 6.44 13.48
N LEU A 385 12.69 6.76 12.32
CA LEU A 385 12.42 7.99 11.59
C LEU A 385 10.99 8.05 11.06
N MET A 386 10.48 6.95 10.54
CA MET A 386 9.07 6.85 10.11
C MET A 386 8.11 7.02 11.29
N ALA A 387 8.41 6.43 12.43
CA ALA A 387 7.60 6.57 13.64
C ALA A 387 7.60 8.03 14.15
N LEU A 388 8.75 8.71 14.09
CA LEU A 388 8.86 10.11 14.48
C LEU A 388 7.98 10.99 13.58
N GLU A 389 8.02 10.78 12.27
CA GLU A 389 7.21 11.54 11.31
C GLU A 389 5.72 11.29 11.53
N ARG A 390 5.33 10.03 11.72
CA ARG A 390 3.94 9.70 12.07
C ARG A 390 3.52 10.28 13.41
N GLY A 391 4.42 10.40 14.36
CA GLY A 391 4.18 11.07 15.65
C GLY A 391 3.82 12.55 15.52
N ARG A 392 4.14 13.20 14.39
CA ARG A 392 3.82 14.60 14.06
C ARG A 392 2.46 14.76 13.39
N ASP A 393 1.91 13.70 12.81
CA ASP A 393 0.60 13.70 12.18
C ASP A 393 -0.48 14.14 13.18
N PRO A 394 -1.37 15.10 12.82
CA PRO A 394 -2.42 15.59 13.72
C PRO A 394 -3.28 14.48 14.32
N ASP A 395 -3.67 13.47 13.54
CA ASP A 395 -4.47 12.34 14.00
C ASP A 395 -3.69 11.53 15.04
N CYS A 396 -2.40 11.30 14.80
CA CYS A 396 -1.51 10.63 15.76
C CYS A 396 -1.23 11.48 17.00
N VAL A 397 -1.03 12.80 16.85
CA VAL A 397 -0.78 13.72 17.98
C VAL A 397 -1.94 13.73 18.97
N GLN A 398 -3.17 13.77 18.45
CA GLN A 398 -4.40 13.83 19.26
C GLN A 398 -4.86 12.47 19.77
N ALA A 399 -4.37 11.38 19.16
CA ALA A 399 -4.80 10.04 19.49
C ALA A 399 -4.43 9.64 20.92
N LYS A 400 -5.37 8.98 21.60
CA LYS A 400 -5.05 8.23 22.82
C LYS A 400 -4.08 7.09 22.47
N PRO A 401 -3.17 6.68 23.39
CA PRO A 401 -2.22 5.62 23.11
C PRO A 401 -2.85 4.30 22.62
N ASP A 402 -4.08 4.01 23.01
CA ASP A 402 -4.80 2.80 22.59
C ASP A 402 -5.26 2.90 21.13
N ALA A 403 -5.69 4.08 20.67
CA ALA A 403 -6.10 4.34 19.29
C ALA A 403 -4.91 4.48 18.33
N LEU A 404 -3.78 5.00 18.83
CA LEU A 404 -2.58 5.26 18.02
C LEU A 404 -2.06 4.02 17.30
N PHE A 405 -2.07 2.86 17.96
CA PHE A 405 -1.70 1.60 17.31
C PHE A 405 -2.62 1.29 16.12
N GLY A 406 -3.93 1.45 16.30
CA GLY A 406 -4.93 1.22 15.25
C GLY A 406 -4.76 2.17 14.06
N ILE A 407 -4.51 3.46 14.32
CA ILE A 407 -4.27 4.47 13.28
C ILE A 407 -3.08 4.06 12.41
N VAL A 408 -1.92 3.78 13.01
CA VAL A 408 -0.73 3.40 12.25
C VAL A 408 -0.92 2.05 11.54
N MET A 409 -1.59 1.07 12.15
CA MET A 409 -1.84 -0.24 11.54
C MET A 409 -2.87 -0.20 10.41
N SER A 410 -3.75 0.81 10.36
CA SER A 410 -4.74 0.96 9.27
C SER A 410 -4.13 1.47 7.96
N GLU A 411 -2.93 2.05 8.00
CA GLU A 411 -2.26 2.57 6.82
C GLU A 411 -1.61 1.45 5.99
N ASP A 412 -1.73 1.53 4.66
CA ASP A 412 -1.07 0.61 3.74
C ASP A 412 0.35 1.09 3.42
N LEU A 413 1.24 0.86 4.40
CA LEU A 413 2.65 1.21 4.30
C LEU A 413 3.45 0.14 3.54
N ALA A 414 4.51 0.57 2.85
CA ALA A 414 5.41 -0.32 2.12
C ALA A 414 6.40 -1.03 3.05
N MET A 415 5.88 -1.81 3.98
CA MET A 415 6.66 -2.57 4.94
C MET A 415 5.94 -3.86 5.34
N SER A 416 6.67 -4.79 5.95
CA SER A 416 6.09 -6.02 6.49
C SER A 416 5.16 -5.73 7.68
N HIS A 417 4.31 -6.71 8.02
CA HIS A 417 3.47 -6.61 9.23
C HIS A 417 4.33 -6.49 10.50
N GLU A 418 5.44 -7.22 10.55
CA GLU A 418 6.38 -7.20 11.66
C GLU A 418 6.97 -5.80 11.85
N ASP A 419 7.40 -5.15 10.76
CA ASP A 419 7.93 -3.79 10.77
C ASP A 419 6.88 -2.78 11.23
N GLN A 420 5.67 -2.89 10.71
CA GLN A 420 4.58 -1.98 11.07
C GLN A 420 4.16 -2.16 12.52
N ILE A 421 4.13 -3.39 13.04
CA ILE A 421 3.89 -3.69 14.46
C ILE A 421 5.01 -3.12 15.32
N LEU A 422 6.28 -3.38 14.97
CA LEU A 422 7.45 -2.88 15.70
C LEU A 422 7.42 -1.36 15.80
N MET A 423 7.18 -0.68 14.69
CA MET A 423 7.05 0.77 14.61
C MET A 423 5.89 1.28 15.47
N SER A 424 4.70 0.70 15.29
CA SER A 424 3.47 1.12 15.99
C SER A 424 3.57 0.96 17.50
N ILE A 425 4.06 -0.20 17.98
CA ILE A 425 4.22 -0.45 19.42
C ILE A 425 5.31 0.44 20.01
N SER A 426 6.37 0.74 19.26
CA SER A 426 7.44 1.67 19.69
C SER A 426 6.91 3.09 19.86
N LEU A 427 6.05 3.56 18.95
CA LEU A 427 5.40 4.86 19.02
C LEU A 427 4.41 4.93 20.20
N VAL A 428 3.60 3.90 20.42
CA VAL A 428 2.73 3.79 21.60
C VAL A 428 3.55 3.80 22.89
N ARG A 429 4.70 3.11 22.90
CA ARG A 429 5.58 3.05 24.06
C ARG A 429 6.21 4.37 24.41
N ALA A 430 6.55 5.20 23.43
CA ALA A 430 7.05 6.56 23.64
C ALA A 430 6.07 7.39 24.50
N ARG A 431 4.77 7.11 24.39
CA ARG A 431 3.70 7.81 25.15
C ARG A 431 3.26 7.07 26.40
N ARG A 432 3.06 5.74 26.33
CA ARG A 432 2.54 4.93 27.45
C ARG A 432 3.05 3.50 27.46
N SER A 433 4.00 3.19 28.31
CA SER A 433 4.62 1.86 28.40
C SER A 433 3.63 0.73 28.76
N ARG A 434 2.62 1.01 29.59
CA ARG A 434 1.60 0.00 29.99
C ARG A 434 0.78 -0.46 28.79
N THR A 435 0.33 0.46 27.97
CA THR A 435 -0.42 0.18 26.73
C THR A 435 0.43 -0.57 25.71
N ALA A 436 1.69 -0.16 25.52
CA ALA A 436 2.62 -0.88 24.65
C ALA A 436 2.86 -2.32 25.09
N ASN A 437 2.97 -2.57 26.39
CA ASN A 437 3.12 -3.94 26.92
C ASN A 437 1.86 -4.80 26.68
N TRP A 438 0.67 -4.20 26.65
CA TRP A 438 -0.55 -4.90 26.26
C TRP A 438 -0.52 -5.31 24.79
N PHE A 439 -0.12 -4.41 23.89
CA PHE A 439 0.04 -4.73 22.46
C PHE A 439 1.14 -5.77 22.22
N LEU A 440 2.25 -5.72 22.97
CA LEU A 440 3.31 -6.74 22.89
C LEU A 440 2.79 -8.14 23.28
N ARG A 441 1.93 -8.24 24.30
CA ARG A 441 1.32 -9.54 24.64
C ARG A 441 0.40 -10.05 23.53
N LYS A 442 -0.32 -9.15 22.85
CA LYS A 442 -1.28 -9.52 21.81
C LYS A 442 -0.61 -9.86 20.48
N TYR A 443 0.38 -9.09 20.07
CA TYR A 443 0.98 -9.16 18.72
C TYR A 443 2.46 -9.56 18.71
N GLY A 444 3.07 -9.70 19.88
CA GLY A 444 4.51 -10.00 19.97
C GLY A 444 4.89 -11.38 19.43
N GLY A 445 3.94 -12.29 19.25
CA GLY A 445 4.16 -13.57 18.57
C GLY A 445 4.51 -13.43 17.08
N LEU A 446 4.21 -12.27 16.47
CA LEU A 446 4.60 -11.93 15.10
C LEU A 446 6.00 -11.28 15.02
N LEU A 447 6.59 -10.92 16.16
CA LEU A 447 7.89 -10.27 16.24
C LEU A 447 9.00 -11.27 16.57
N SER A 448 10.19 -11.06 16.04
CA SER A 448 11.36 -11.77 16.49
C SER A 448 11.70 -11.42 17.95
N HIS A 449 12.44 -12.28 18.63
CA HIS A 449 12.90 -12.00 19.99
C HIS A 449 13.77 -10.71 20.05
N GLY A 450 14.50 -10.42 18.98
CA GLY A 450 15.27 -9.18 18.82
C GLY A 450 14.36 -7.96 18.75
N ASP A 451 13.27 -8.03 17.96
CA ASP A 451 12.32 -6.93 17.79
C ASP A 451 11.55 -6.62 19.07
N VAL A 452 11.14 -7.66 19.83
CA VAL A 452 10.51 -7.46 21.15
C VAL A 452 11.41 -6.67 22.10
N LYS A 453 12.73 -6.93 22.07
CA LYS A 453 13.72 -6.14 22.83
C LYS A 453 13.89 -4.74 22.25
N ALA A 454 13.85 -4.60 20.91
CA ALA A 454 14.00 -3.33 20.23
C ALA A 454 12.89 -2.33 20.58
N VAL A 455 11.63 -2.78 20.76
CA VAL A 455 10.50 -1.91 21.18
C VAL A 455 10.86 -1.04 22.39
N ARG A 456 11.59 -1.58 23.38
CA ARG A 456 11.98 -0.79 24.56
C ARG A 456 12.96 0.30 24.23
N LYS A 457 13.98 0.00 23.41
CA LYS A 457 15.01 0.98 22.99
C LYS A 457 14.42 2.03 22.08
N MET A 458 13.66 1.61 21.05
CA MET A 458 13.04 2.50 20.08
C MET A 458 12.03 3.43 20.74
N GLY A 459 11.13 2.91 21.59
CA GLY A 459 10.15 3.74 22.27
C GLY A 459 10.76 4.78 23.20
N ALA A 460 11.86 4.43 23.90
CA ALA A 460 12.57 5.40 24.73
C ALA A 460 13.30 6.46 23.89
N CYS A 461 13.91 6.06 22.75
CA CYS A 461 14.52 6.95 21.79
C CYS A 461 13.51 7.91 21.16
N LEU A 462 12.37 7.38 20.68
CA LEU A 462 11.27 8.18 20.10
C LEU A 462 10.78 9.26 21.08
N ARG A 463 10.59 8.90 22.36
CA ARG A 463 10.19 9.88 23.37
C ARG A 463 11.19 11.02 23.48
N LEU A 464 12.49 10.71 23.47
CA LEU A 464 13.54 11.73 23.51
C LEU A 464 13.51 12.60 22.24
N MET A 465 13.42 11.97 21.06
CA MET A 465 13.36 12.67 19.77
C MET A 465 12.11 13.56 19.67
N GLU A 466 10.93 13.08 20.08
CA GLU A 466 9.69 13.87 20.08
C GLU A 466 9.77 15.10 20.98
N ILE A 467 10.40 15.00 22.15
CA ILE A 467 10.55 16.14 23.06
C ILE A 467 11.52 17.16 22.47
N LEU A 468 12.64 16.71 21.92
CA LEU A 468 13.63 17.57 21.25
C LEU A 468 13.03 18.28 20.04
N ASP A 469 12.27 17.56 19.24
CA ASP A 469 11.59 18.08 18.06
C ASP A 469 10.56 19.16 18.40
N ARG A 470 9.68 18.89 19.37
CA ARG A 470 8.64 19.85 19.82
C ARG A 470 9.22 21.10 20.50
N SER A 471 10.45 21.03 21.00
CA SER A 471 11.12 22.21 21.55
C SER A 471 11.73 23.12 20.47
N GLY A 472 11.65 22.76 19.19
CA GLY A 472 12.35 23.45 18.10
C GLY A 472 13.88 23.43 18.27
N ALA A 473 14.41 22.47 19.02
CA ALA A 473 15.81 22.44 19.37
C ALA A 473 16.71 21.95 18.24
N SER A 474 17.70 22.74 17.88
CA SER A 474 18.84 22.29 17.09
C SER A 474 19.92 21.73 18.03
N PHE A 475 20.46 20.55 17.70
CA PHE A 475 21.48 19.91 18.54
C PHE A 475 22.51 19.17 17.70
N LYS A 476 23.69 18.97 18.25
CA LYS A 476 24.76 18.13 17.69
C LYS A 476 24.91 16.87 18.52
N VAL A 477 25.25 15.79 17.84
CA VAL A 477 25.42 14.46 18.43
C VAL A 477 26.88 14.04 18.35
N SER A 478 27.43 13.53 19.45
CA SER A 478 28.75 12.92 19.50
C SER A 478 28.76 11.68 20.41
N PHE A 479 29.70 10.79 20.19
CA PHE A 479 29.82 9.56 20.97
C PHE A 479 31.25 9.46 21.56
N SER A 480 31.35 9.70 22.86
CA SER A 480 32.62 9.59 23.59
C SER A 480 32.35 9.16 25.03
N GLY A 481 32.60 7.87 25.32
CA GLY A 481 32.23 7.26 26.62
C GLY A 481 30.71 7.18 26.86
N GLY A 482 29.92 7.44 25.84
CA GLY A 482 28.46 7.49 25.82
C GLY A 482 27.92 8.45 24.78
N LEU A 483 26.60 8.45 24.56
CA LEU A 483 25.93 9.37 23.66
C LEU A 483 25.86 10.77 24.29
N ARG A 484 26.32 11.77 23.56
CA ARG A 484 26.26 13.20 23.98
C ARG A 484 25.39 13.98 23.00
N ILE A 485 24.36 14.64 23.50
CA ILE A 485 23.45 15.52 22.76
C ILE A 485 23.69 16.94 23.27
N ASN A 486 24.31 17.77 22.44
CA ASN A 486 24.59 19.16 22.76
C ASN A 486 23.55 20.06 22.08
N VAL A 487 22.60 20.58 22.82
CA VAL A 487 21.60 21.52 22.34
C VAL A 487 22.26 22.86 22.03
N ILE A 488 22.09 23.34 20.80
CA ILE A 488 22.74 24.56 20.29
C ILE A 488 21.80 25.76 20.41
N GLY A 489 20.50 25.56 20.25
CA GLY A 489 19.49 26.59 20.33
C GLY A 489 18.08 25.98 20.35
N SER A 490 17.10 26.73 20.85
CA SER A 490 15.68 26.39 20.83
C SER A 490 14.88 27.65 20.49
N GLU A 491 13.72 27.49 19.88
CA GLU A 491 12.83 28.61 19.51
C GLU A 491 12.06 29.20 20.71
N GLY A 492 12.19 28.57 21.88
CA GLY A 492 11.49 28.97 23.11
C GLY A 492 12.14 28.40 24.37
N PRO A 493 11.47 28.44 25.52
CA PRO A 493 11.98 27.86 26.77
C PRO A 493 12.28 26.36 26.57
N PHE A 494 13.56 25.97 26.75
CA PHE A 494 13.96 24.57 26.55
C PHE A 494 13.50 23.70 27.73
N PRO A 495 12.75 22.60 27.49
CA PRO A 495 12.19 21.76 28.55
C PRO A 495 13.25 20.79 29.13
N LEU A 496 14.29 21.31 29.75
CA LEU A 496 15.49 20.56 30.18
C LEU A 496 15.16 19.36 31.06
N GLU A 497 14.23 19.48 31.99
CA GLU A 497 13.80 18.38 32.87
C GLU A 497 13.15 17.23 32.12
N LEU A 498 12.27 17.55 31.16
CA LEU A 498 11.61 16.52 30.32
C LEU A 498 12.64 15.80 29.44
N VAL A 499 13.58 16.53 28.87
CA VAL A 499 14.66 15.97 28.06
C VAL A 499 15.57 15.09 28.90
N ARG A 500 15.95 15.53 30.13
CA ARG A 500 16.74 14.71 31.06
C ARG A 500 16.04 13.40 31.41
N ASN A 501 14.78 13.45 31.77
CA ASN A 501 14.01 12.28 32.12
C ASN A 501 13.89 11.29 30.94
N ALA A 502 13.73 11.80 29.73
CA ALA A 502 13.70 10.98 28.51
C ALA A 502 15.09 10.37 28.21
N ALA A 503 16.16 11.15 28.37
CA ALA A 503 17.54 10.68 28.21
C ALA A 503 17.91 9.60 29.21
N LEU A 504 17.48 9.72 30.47
CA LEU A 504 17.64 8.70 31.52
C LEU A 504 16.93 7.40 31.14
N ALA A 505 15.67 7.49 30.67
CA ALA A 505 14.90 6.33 30.23
C ALA A 505 15.57 5.65 29.02
N PHE A 506 16.12 6.43 28.09
CA PHE A 506 16.83 5.91 26.93
C PHE A 506 18.17 5.28 27.35
N SER A 507 18.95 5.92 28.22
CA SER A 507 20.20 5.41 28.80
C SER A 507 19.97 4.02 29.42
N ALA A 508 18.95 3.89 30.27
CA ALA A 508 18.56 2.62 30.88
C ALA A 508 18.13 1.55 29.85
N ALA A 509 17.51 1.95 28.75
CA ALA A 509 17.07 1.04 27.70
C ALA A 509 18.23 0.48 26.87
N ILE A 510 19.23 1.30 26.58
CA ILE A 510 20.41 0.92 25.76
C ILE A 510 21.60 0.43 26.61
N LYS A 511 21.53 0.57 27.94
CA LYS A 511 22.60 0.24 28.89
C LYS A 511 23.91 0.99 28.59
N ARG A 512 23.81 2.23 28.18
CA ARG A 512 24.94 3.14 27.91
C ARG A 512 24.55 4.55 28.34
N ASN A 513 25.53 5.33 28.79
CA ASN A 513 25.29 6.68 29.25
C ASN A 513 24.80 7.59 28.13
N VAL A 514 23.77 8.40 28.43
CA VAL A 514 23.26 9.45 27.54
C VAL A 514 23.34 10.77 28.27
N PHE A 515 24.12 11.68 27.73
CA PHE A 515 24.34 13.01 28.29
C PHE A 515 23.64 14.06 27.45
N VAL A 516 22.94 14.97 28.09
CA VAL A 516 22.35 16.13 27.42
C VAL A 516 22.91 17.38 28.04
N ALA A 517 23.53 18.21 27.22
CA ALA A 517 23.99 19.54 27.58
C ALA A 517 23.22 20.58 26.78
N ALA A 518 22.66 21.58 27.43
CA ALA A 518 22.02 22.72 26.80
C ALA A 518 22.77 24.01 27.22
N SER A 519 23.24 24.76 26.23
CA SER A 519 23.70 26.13 26.46
C SER A 519 22.49 27.07 26.35
N VAL A 520 21.86 27.39 27.48
CA VAL A 520 20.80 28.41 27.53
C VAL A 520 21.45 29.77 27.42
N LYS A 521 21.18 30.52 26.37
CA LYS A 521 21.51 31.96 26.32
C LYS A 521 20.51 32.73 27.20
N GLU A 522 20.64 32.62 28.48
CA GLU A 522 20.19 33.70 29.37
C GLU A 522 21.31 34.76 29.45
N GLY A 523 20.90 36.02 29.35
CA GLY A 523 21.84 37.14 29.32
C GLY A 523 22.95 37.02 30.37
N ARG A 524 24.16 36.75 29.92
CA ARG A 524 25.45 36.79 30.66
C ARG A 524 25.64 35.76 31.80
N ARG A 525 25.19 34.53 31.76
CA ARG A 525 25.77 33.42 32.53
C ARG A 525 25.58 32.09 31.78
N THR A 526 26.67 31.42 31.41
CA THR A 526 26.71 30.04 30.95
C THR A 526 26.61 29.12 32.15
N GLU A 527 25.48 28.53 32.43
CA GLU A 527 25.36 27.36 33.32
C GLU A 527 25.51 26.06 32.51
N GLU A 528 26.64 25.39 32.67
CA GLU A 528 26.80 23.98 32.25
C GLU A 528 26.04 23.08 33.20
N ALA A 529 24.82 22.69 32.81
CA ALA A 529 24.07 21.69 33.55
C ALA A 529 24.50 20.26 33.10
N ARG A 530 25.42 19.67 33.85
CA ARG A 530 25.87 18.27 33.64
C ARG A 530 24.93 17.32 34.38
N ALA A 531 24.18 16.50 33.65
CA ALA A 531 23.53 15.30 34.21
C ALA A 531 24.51 14.12 34.08
N ARG A 532 25.15 13.69 35.20
CA ARG A 532 25.78 12.37 35.30
C ARG A 532 24.76 11.38 35.84
N VAL A 533 24.60 10.23 35.18
CA VAL A 533 24.00 9.00 35.71
C VAL A 533 25.01 7.89 35.57
#